data_015b4c030061afa421782a9a5d54202f
#
_entry.id   015b4c030061afa421782a9a5d54202f
#
_cell.length_a   1.000
_cell.length_b   1.000
_cell.length_c   1.000
_cell.angle_alpha   90.00
_cell.angle_beta   90.00
_cell.angle_gamma   90.00
#
_symmetry.space_group_name_H-M   'P 1'
#
loop_
_entity.id
_entity.type
_entity.pdbx_description
1 polymer ?
#
loop_
_entity_poly.entity_id
_entity_poly.type
_entity_poly.pdbx_seq_one_letter_code
_entity_poly.pdbx_strand_id
1 'polypeptide(L)'
;MIRYYLPFTHLHKLHQLSERGLAQAAMLSRGAVRQLLYPARRGNVTMSSIEHLAQVFDRDVEVVVGGSDIFSEYSTVATALKIERDSFDSWKTHLFNFVDEFRRTMDGRLVILPPPSSCDRRITALLASTVRALCEELDISTPRWATLRYFIPTPWFVSGMNSLKASALLESPIHFRANNIFVLSNFLSRV
;
A
#
# COMPACT_ATOMS: atom_id res chain seq x y z
N MET A 1 -0.08 -5.36 -21.29
CA MET A 1 -1.45 -5.01 -20.84
C MET A 1 -1.30 -4.03 -19.69
N ILE A 2 -1.69 -2.76 -19.87
CA ILE A 2 -1.59 -1.76 -18.81
C ILE A 2 -2.76 -2.01 -17.86
N ARG A 3 -2.49 -2.42 -16.63
CA ARG A 3 -3.51 -2.50 -15.59
C ARG A 3 -3.44 -1.23 -14.76
N TYR A 4 -4.46 -0.39 -14.86
CA TYR A 4 -4.61 0.75 -13.97
C TYR A 4 -5.23 0.26 -12.66
N TYR A 5 -4.54 0.49 -11.55
CA TYR A 5 -5.15 0.37 -10.24
C TYR A 5 -5.58 1.78 -9.82
N LEU A 6 -6.83 2.11 -10.12
CA LEU A 6 -7.40 3.41 -9.76
C LEU A 6 -8.38 3.20 -8.60
N PRO A 7 -8.03 3.57 -7.37
CA PRO A 7 -8.93 3.50 -6.23
C PRO A 7 -10.03 4.57 -6.28
N PHE A 8 -10.27 5.21 -7.43
CA PHE A 8 -11.26 6.28 -7.58
C PHE A 8 -12.66 5.87 -7.18
N THR A 9 -13.04 4.61 -7.41
CA THR A 9 -14.34 4.08 -6.95
C THR A 9 -14.45 4.10 -5.44
N HIS A 10 -13.37 3.80 -4.73
CA HIS A 10 -13.32 3.83 -3.27
C HIS A 10 -13.31 5.28 -2.77
N LEU A 11 -12.44 6.13 -3.33
CA LEU A 11 -12.37 7.55 -3.00
C LEU A 11 -13.71 8.26 -3.26
N HIS A 12 -14.37 7.95 -4.38
CA HIS A 12 -15.70 8.47 -4.69
C HIS A 12 -16.74 8.13 -3.62
N LYS A 13 -16.75 6.87 -3.15
CA LYS A 13 -17.65 6.43 -2.07
C LYS A 13 -17.32 7.12 -0.74
N LEU A 14 -16.04 7.25 -0.40
CA LEU A 14 -15.57 7.84 0.84
C LEU A 14 -15.93 9.34 0.95
N HIS A 15 -15.80 10.07 -0.16
CA HIS A 15 -16.07 11.51 -0.22
C HIS A 15 -17.54 11.85 -0.53
N GLN A 16 -18.41 10.84 -0.74
CA GLN A 16 -19.84 11.00 -1.01
C GLN A 16 -20.19 11.99 -2.13
N LEU A 17 -19.26 12.21 -3.07
CA LEU A 17 -19.47 13.10 -4.20
C LEU A 17 -20.33 12.42 -5.27
N SER A 18 -21.27 13.12 -5.87
CA SER A 18 -21.99 12.61 -7.03
C SER A 18 -21.09 12.62 -8.28
N GLU A 19 -21.37 11.74 -9.26
CA GLU A 19 -20.64 11.75 -10.55
C GLU A 19 -20.69 13.13 -11.23
N ARG A 20 -21.78 13.88 -11.05
CA ARG A 20 -21.92 15.24 -11.56
C ARG A 20 -21.02 16.22 -10.81
N GLY A 21 -20.96 16.12 -9.49
CA GLY A 21 -20.07 16.94 -8.66
C GLY A 21 -18.60 16.68 -8.99
N LEU A 22 -18.21 15.40 -9.16
CA LEU A 22 -16.87 15.03 -9.59
C LEU A 22 -16.52 15.59 -10.97
N ALA A 23 -17.43 15.48 -11.94
CA ALA A 23 -17.21 15.98 -13.27
C ALA A 23 -16.98 17.51 -13.26
N GLN A 24 -17.74 18.22 -12.46
CA GLN A 24 -17.60 19.67 -12.30
C GLN A 24 -16.29 20.03 -11.59
N ALA A 25 -15.96 19.36 -10.49
CA ALA A 25 -14.75 19.63 -9.71
C ALA A 25 -13.46 19.30 -10.49
N ALA A 26 -13.48 18.20 -11.25
CA ALA A 26 -12.35 17.77 -12.08
C ALA A 26 -12.29 18.48 -13.45
N MET A 27 -13.25 19.34 -13.77
CA MET A 27 -13.39 19.95 -15.11
C MET A 27 -13.43 18.92 -16.25
N LEU A 28 -14.08 17.78 -16.00
CA LEU A 28 -14.20 16.67 -16.94
C LEU A 28 -15.65 16.48 -17.39
N SER A 29 -15.83 15.81 -18.53
CA SER A 29 -17.16 15.35 -18.93
C SER A 29 -17.65 14.22 -17.98
N ARG A 30 -18.97 14.07 -17.80
CA ARG A 30 -19.55 12.96 -17.03
C ARG A 30 -19.16 11.58 -17.60
N GLY A 31 -19.01 11.50 -18.94
CA GLY A 31 -18.55 10.30 -19.61
C GLY A 31 -17.13 9.93 -19.22
N ALA A 32 -16.21 10.89 -19.18
CA ALA A 32 -14.82 10.69 -18.76
C ALA A 32 -14.75 10.22 -17.28
N VAL A 33 -15.51 10.85 -16.39
CA VAL A 33 -15.57 10.44 -14.98
C VAL A 33 -16.08 9.00 -14.85
N ARG A 34 -17.12 8.62 -15.59
CA ARG A 34 -17.62 7.24 -15.58
C ARG A 34 -16.60 6.22 -16.07
N GLN A 35 -15.82 6.57 -17.10
CA GLN A 35 -14.76 5.70 -17.58
C GLN A 35 -13.65 5.51 -16.53
N LEU A 36 -13.35 6.54 -15.77
CA LEU A 36 -12.35 6.51 -14.69
C LEU A 36 -12.86 5.74 -13.45
N LEU A 37 -14.12 5.92 -13.09
CA LEU A 37 -14.72 5.24 -11.93
C LEU A 37 -15.00 3.76 -12.19
N TYR A 38 -15.30 3.39 -13.42
CA TYR A 38 -15.73 2.03 -13.78
C TYR A 38 -14.82 1.44 -14.86
N PRO A 39 -13.68 0.84 -14.48
CA PRO A 39 -12.66 0.34 -15.43
C PRO A 39 -13.17 -0.72 -16.42
N ALA A 40 -14.31 -1.37 -16.14
CA ALA A 40 -14.95 -2.29 -17.06
C ALA A 40 -15.50 -1.60 -18.33
N ARG A 41 -15.70 -0.28 -18.29
CA ARG A 41 -16.08 0.54 -19.43
C ARG A 41 -14.82 1.06 -20.13
N ARG A 42 -14.25 0.23 -20.99
CA ARG A 42 -13.06 0.57 -21.77
C ARG A 42 -13.31 1.83 -22.61
N GLY A 43 -12.55 2.88 -22.37
CA GLY A 43 -12.53 4.12 -23.14
C GLY A 43 -11.13 4.69 -23.21
N ASN A 44 -10.90 5.62 -24.11
CA ASN A 44 -9.66 6.39 -24.18
C ASN A 44 -9.61 7.37 -23.00
N VAL A 45 -8.95 6.98 -21.92
CA VAL A 45 -8.70 7.86 -20.78
C VAL A 45 -7.33 8.49 -20.99
N THR A 46 -7.27 9.81 -20.99
CA THR A 46 -6.01 10.55 -21.09
C THR A 46 -5.37 10.67 -19.71
N MET A 47 -4.05 10.81 -19.66
CA MET A 47 -3.30 11.05 -18.44
C MET A 47 -3.81 12.30 -17.72
N SER A 48 -4.04 13.38 -18.46
CA SER A 48 -4.61 14.62 -17.92
C SER A 48 -5.96 14.41 -17.24
N SER A 49 -6.83 13.54 -17.78
CA SER A 49 -8.10 13.22 -17.12
C SER A 49 -7.91 12.48 -15.79
N ILE A 50 -6.88 11.62 -15.70
CA ILE A 50 -6.52 10.92 -14.46
C ILE A 50 -6.01 11.93 -13.44
N GLU A 51 -5.10 12.83 -13.84
CA GLU A 51 -4.53 13.86 -12.98
C GLU A 51 -5.61 14.82 -12.45
N HIS A 52 -6.49 15.33 -13.29
CA HIS A 52 -7.59 16.20 -12.87
C HIS A 52 -8.51 15.53 -11.87
N LEU A 53 -8.83 14.25 -12.06
CA LEU A 53 -9.66 13.53 -11.10
C LEU A 53 -8.93 13.26 -9.80
N ALA A 54 -7.63 12.94 -9.85
CA ALA A 54 -6.81 12.73 -8.66
C ALA A 54 -6.72 13.99 -7.79
N GLN A 55 -6.54 15.15 -8.40
CA GLN A 55 -6.49 16.45 -7.71
C GLN A 55 -7.76 16.76 -6.92
N VAL A 56 -8.94 16.32 -7.38
CA VAL A 56 -10.19 16.48 -6.61
C VAL A 56 -10.13 15.77 -5.26
N PHE A 57 -9.32 14.72 -5.16
CA PHE A 57 -9.13 13.94 -3.95
C PHE A 57 -7.83 14.28 -3.20
N ASP A 58 -7.15 15.37 -3.60
CA ASP A 58 -5.84 15.76 -3.06
C ASP A 58 -4.82 14.60 -3.17
N ARG A 59 -4.73 14.01 -4.39
CA ARG A 59 -3.87 12.87 -4.69
C ARG A 59 -3.00 13.16 -5.90
N ASP A 60 -1.76 12.67 -5.84
CA ASP A 60 -0.84 12.64 -6.96
C ASP A 60 -1.04 11.39 -7.82
N VAL A 61 -0.62 11.48 -9.07
CA VAL A 61 -0.64 10.37 -10.01
C VAL A 61 0.78 9.89 -10.25
N GLU A 62 1.03 8.63 -9.98
CA GLU A 62 2.29 7.97 -10.29
C GLU A 62 2.05 6.91 -11.37
N VAL A 63 2.85 6.96 -12.45
CA VAL A 63 2.78 5.98 -13.54
C VAL A 63 3.97 5.05 -13.45
N VAL A 64 3.68 3.78 -13.27
CA VAL A 64 4.70 2.74 -13.25
C VAL A 64 4.54 1.86 -14.49
N VAL A 65 5.61 1.75 -15.28
CA VAL A 65 5.68 0.87 -16.43
C VAL A 65 6.63 -0.27 -16.12
N GLY A 66 6.13 -1.50 -16.16
CA GLY A 66 6.92 -2.69 -15.85
C GLY A 66 6.32 -3.96 -16.44
N GLY A 67 7.01 -5.08 -16.29
CA GLY A 67 6.49 -6.41 -16.64
C GLY A 67 5.24 -6.76 -15.82
N SER A 68 4.48 -7.75 -16.30
CA SER A 68 3.24 -8.21 -15.61
C SER A 68 3.47 -8.66 -14.17
N ASP A 69 4.69 -9.04 -13.86
CA ASP A 69 5.12 -9.62 -12.59
C ASP A 69 5.23 -8.58 -11.45
N ILE A 70 5.53 -7.31 -11.79
CA ILE A 70 5.58 -6.19 -10.84
C ILE A 70 4.20 -5.93 -10.23
N PHE A 71 3.14 -6.30 -10.95
CA PHE A 71 1.74 -6.15 -10.53
C PHE A 71 1.14 -7.43 -9.97
N SER A 72 1.98 -8.32 -9.43
CA SER A 72 1.50 -9.48 -8.67
C SER A 72 0.53 -9.04 -7.58
N GLU A 73 -0.51 -9.83 -7.35
CA GLU A 73 -1.50 -9.56 -6.28
C GLU A 73 -0.91 -9.59 -4.87
N TYR A 74 0.33 -10.08 -4.73
CA TYR A 74 1.10 -10.13 -3.49
C TYR A 74 2.27 -9.13 -3.48
N SER A 75 2.32 -8.20 -4.44
CA SER A 75 3.31 -7.12 -4.37
C SER A 75 3.02 -6.16 -3.21
N THR A 76 4.03 -5.40 -2.79
CA THR A 76 3.88 -4.35 -1.77
C THR A 76 2.79 -3.35 -2.14
N VAL A 77 2.71 -2.97 -3.42
CA VAL A 77 1.66 -2.08 -3.95
C VAL A 77 0.28 -2.72 -3.80
N ALA A 78 0.12 -3.96 -4.25
CA ALA A 78 -1.16 -4.67 -4.18
C ALA A 78 -1.60 -4.91 -2.74
N THR A 79 -0.67 -5.24 -1.85
CA THR A 79 -0.92 -5.42 -0.41
C THR A 79 -1.43 -4.14 0.23
N ALA A 80 -0.76 -3.01 -0.03
CA ALA A 80 -1.19 -1.71 0.48
C ALA A 80 -2.60 -1.34 0.00
N LEU A 81 -2.86 -1.51 -1.29
CA LEU A 81 -4.17 -1.21 -1.89
C LEU A 81 -5.29 -2.13 -1.38
N LYS A 82 -4.98 -3.41 -1.11
CA LYS A 82 -5.94 -4.34 -0.49
C LYS A 82 -6.31 -3.89 0.92
N ILE A 83 -5.32 -3.46 1.72
CA ILE A 83 -5.56 -2.92 3.07
C ILE A 83 -6.41 -1.65 3.01
N GLU A 84 -6.13 -0.72 2.10
CA GLU A 84 -6.94 0.48 1.93
C GLU A 84 -8.38 0.16 1.53
N ARG A 85 -8.57 -0.79 0.64
CA ARG A 85 -9.89 -1.22 0.15
C ARG A 85 -10.73 -1.90 1.23
N ASP A 86 -10.13 -2.81 1.99
CA ASP A 86 -10.81 -3.71 2.92
C ASP A 86 -10.83 -3.15 4.37
N SER A 87 -10.40 -1.91 4.58
CA SER A 87 -10.16 -1.21 5.84
C SER A 87 -8.84 -1.54 6.53
N PHE A 88 -8.40 -0.62 7.41
CA PHE A 88 -7.16 -0.79 8.16
C PHE A 88 -7.11 -2.09 8.96
N ASP A 89 -8.22 -2.55 9.50
CA ASP A 89 -8.26 -3.76 10.34
C ASP A 89 -7.87 -5.05 9.60
N SER A 90 -7.94 -5.04 8.26
CA SER A 90 -7.55 -6.15 7.40
C SER A 90 -6.03 -6.30 7.22
N TRP A 91 -5.22 -5.35 7.72
CA TRP A 91 -3.79 -5.28 7.45
C TRP A 91 -3.04 -6.58 7.79
N LYS A 92 -3.42 -7.26 8.88
CA LYS A 92 -2.76 -8.52 9.28
C LYS A 92 -2.88 -9.58 8.19
N THR A 93 -4.09 -9.81 7.70
CA THR A 93 -4.36 -10.81 6.66
C THR A 93 -3.54 -10.54 5.41
N HIS A 94 -3.59 -9.30 4.91
CA HIS A 94 -2.90 -8.95 3.67
C HIS A 94 -1.37 -8.94 3.82
N LEU A 95 -0.87 -8.46 4.98
CA LEU A 95 0.56 -8.48 5.27
C LEU A 95 1.10 -9.92 5.31
N PHE A 96 0.44 -10.81 6.04
CA PHE A 96 0.92 -12.18 6.17
C PHE A 96 0.81 -12.98 4.86
N ASN A 97 -0.21 -12.73 4.04
CA ASN A 97 -0.29 -13.30 2.71
C ASN A 97 0.90 -12.83 1.82
N PHE A 98 1.27 -11.55 1.92
CA PHE A 98 2.48 -11.04 1.26
C PHE A 98 3.75 -11.70 1.80
N VAL A 99 3.91 -11.83 3.12
CA VAL A 99 5.08 -12.46 3.76
C VAL A 99 5.23 -13.90 3.30
N ASP A 100 4.15 -14.68 3.33
CA ASP A 100 4.16 -16.08 2.92
C ASP A 100 4.54 -16.22 1.44
N GLU A 101 3.97 -15.40 0.57
CA GLU A 101 4.28 -15.44 -0.86
C GLU A 101 5.72 -15.01 -1.14
N PHE A 102 6.22 -13.97 -0.46
CA PHE A 102 7.59 -13.52 -0.65
C PHE A 102 8.61 -14.57 -0.20
N ARG A 103 8.36 -15.23 0.95
CA ARG A 103 9.21 -16.37 1.40
C ARG A 103 9.16 -17.55 0.46
N ARG A 104 7.97 -17.87 -0.06
CA ARG A 104 7.75 -19.00 -0.96
C ARG A 104 8.47 -18.81 -2.31
N THR A 105 8.41 -17.59 -2.86
CA THR A 105 8.91 -17.29 -4.21
C THR A 105 10.32 -16.73 -4.23
N MET A 106 10.73 -16.06 -3.15
CA MET A 106 11.95 -15.25 -3.07
C MET A 106 12.08 -14.26 -4.24
N ASP A 107 10.95 -13.80 -4.74
CA ASP A 107 10.88 -12.94 -5.92
C ASP A 107 11.01 -11.45 -5.54
N GLY A 108 12.19 -10.89 -5.71
CA GLY A 108 12.47 -9.46 -5.44
C GLY A 108 11.57 -8.49 -6.21
N ARG A 109 10.90 -8.94 -7.28
CA ARG A 109 9.95 -8.12 -8.04
C ARG A 109 8.71 -7.75 -7.22
N LEU A 110 8.33 -8.56 -6.23
CA LEU A 110 7.21 -8.28 -5.33
C LEU A 110 7.43 -7.03 -4.46
N VAL A 111 8.68 -6.68 -4.22
CA VAL A 111 9.09 -5.60 -3.32
C VAL A 111 9.72 -4.39 -4.02
N ILE A 112 9.82 -4.42 -5.35
CA ILE A 112 10.53 -3.39 -6.14
C ILE A 112 9.93 -2.00 -5.98
N LEU A 113 8.60 -1.92 -5.92
CA LEU A 113 7.86 -0.67 -5.84
C LEU A 113 7.41 -0.36 -4.41
N PRO A 114 7.48 0.92 -3.99
CA PRO A 114 6.92 1.36 -2.72
C PRO A 114 5.39 1.22 -2.71
N PRO A 115 4.76 1.15 -1.52
CA PRO A 115 3.35 1.43 -1.38
C PRO A 115 3.00 2.81 -1.98
N PRO A 116 1.77 2.99 -2.50
CA PRO A 116 1.35 4.29 -3.01
C PRO A 116 1.53 5.40 -1.97
N SER A 117 1.94 6.61 -2.39
CA SER A 117 2.14 7.76 -1.49
C SER A 117 0.87 8.16 -0.73
N SER A 118 -0.29 7.81 -1.28
CA SER A 118 -1.61 8.00 -0.66
C SER A 118 -1.92 7.03 0.48
N CYS A 119 -1.13 5.97 0.62
CA CYS A 119 -1.38 4.94 1.64
C CYS A 119 -1.18 5.49 3.06
N ASP A 120 -1.95 4.96 4.03
CA ASP A 120 -1.76 5.26 5.45
C ASP A 120 -0.29 5.09 5.83
N ARG A 121 0.27 6.11 6.49
CA ARG A 121 1.69 6.14 6.88
C ARG A 121 2.09 4.95 7.75
N ARG A 122 1.18 4.41 8.56
CA ARG A 122 1.42 3.20 9.38
C ARG A 122 1.63 1.98 8.50
N ILE A 123 0.84 1.84 7.43
CA ILE A 123 0.95 0.73 6.48
C ILE A 123 2.26 0.83 5.70
N THR A 124 2.60 2.03 5.22
CA THR A 124 3.88 2.26 4.53
C THR A 124 5.06 1.93 5.45
N ALA A 125 5.04 2.39 6.71
CA ALA A 125 6.08 2.11 7.69
C ALA A 125 6.18 0.61 8.01
N LEU A 126 5.03 -0.06 8.15
CA LEU A 126 4.96 -1.50 8.42
C LEU A 126 5.51 -2.31 7.25
N LEU A 127 5.09 -2.02 6.03
CA LEU A 127 5.57 -2.69 4.83
C LEU A 127 7.07 -2.47 4.60
N ALA A 128 7.57 -1.25 4.78
CA ALA A 128 9.00 -0.98 4.68
C ALA A 128 9.82 -1.77 5.71
N SER A 129 9.35 -1.81 6.97
CA SER A 129 9.99 -2.60 8.03
C SER A 129 9.98 -4.10 7.74
N THR A 130 8.84 -4.61 7.26
CA THR A 130 8.66 -6.02 6.90
C THR A 130 9.55 -6.41 5.71
N VAL A 131 9.58 -5.59 4.66
CA VAL A 131 10.43 -5.84 3.47
C VAL A 131 11.90 -5.87 3.86
N ARG A 132 12.37 -4.94 4.71
CA ARG A 132 13.76 -4.95 5.19
C ARG A 132 14.08 -6.23 5.95
N ALA A 133 13.21 -6.61 6.89
CA ALA A 133 13.42 -7.82 7.69
C ALA A 133 13.43 -9.08 6.81
N LEU A 134 12.54 -9.19 5.84
CA LEU A 134 12.49 -10.33 4.93
C LEU A 134 13.66 -10.36 3.95
N CYS A 135 14.08 -9.20 3.43
CA CYS A 135 15.25 -9.13 2.54
C CYS A 135 16.53 -9.55 3.28
N GLU A 136 16.68 -9.15 4.56
CA GLU A 136 17.80 -9.60 5.40
C GLU A 136 17.72 -11.09 5.70
N GLU A 137 16.54 -11.61 6.06
CA GLU A 137 16.30 -13.04 6.32
C GLU A 137 16.64 -13.93 5.11
N LEU A 138 16.30 -13.46 3.90
CA LEU A 138 16.44 -14.25 2.66
C LEU A 138 17.70 -13.92 1.85
N ASP A 139 18.59 -13.07 2.37
CA ASP A 139 19.78 -12.58 1.69
C ASP A 139 19.48 -11.95 0.31
N ILE A 140 18.40 -11.17 0.24
CA ILE A 140 17.96 -10.47 -0.96
C ILE A 140 18.29 -8.98 -0.82
N SER A 141 18.70 -8.34 -1.92
CA SER A 141 18.98 -6.91 -1.94
C SER A 141 17.73 -6.08 -1.58
N THR A 142 17.83 -5.29 -0.52
CA THR A 142 16.74 -4.44 -0.05
C THR A 142 16.49 -3.30 -1.04
N PRO A 143 15.26 -3.09 -1.53
CA PRO A 143 14.96 -1.99 -2.43
C PRO A 143 15.13 -0.63 -1.74
N ARG A 144 15.61 0.37 -2.50
CA ARG A 144 15.97 1.69 -1.96
C ARG A 144 14.85 2.35 -1.16
N TRP A 145 13.60 2.23 -1.61
CA TRP A 145 12.46 2.82 -0.90
C TRP A 145 12.31 2.25 0.50
N ALA A 146 12.51 0.94 0.69
CA ALA A 146 12.37 0.29 2.01
C ALA A 146 13.49 0.68 2.98
N THR A 147 14.62 1.19 2.49
CA THR A 147 15.70 1.71 3.36
C THR A 147 15.42 3.10 3.92
N LEU A 148 14.42 3.81 3.39
CA LEU A 148 14.02 5.11 3.89
C LEU A 148 13.35 4.98 5.26
N ARG A 149 13.39 6.07 6.04
CA ARG A 149 12.77 6.11 7.36
C ARG A 149 11.34 6.62 7.27
N TYR A 150 10.40 5.76 7.63
CA TYR A 150 8.95 6.07 7.68
C TYR A 150 8.47 6.22 9.13
N PHE A 151 9.17 6.99 9.92
CA PHE A 151 8.87 7.16 11.34
C PHE A 151 7.45 7.65 11.58
N ILE A 152 6.67 6.89 12.38
CA ILE A 152 5.32 7.29 12.81
C ILE A 152 5.40 8.03 14.15
N PRO A 153 4.70 9.18 14.32
CA PRO A 153 4.84 10.01 15.53
C PRO A 153 4.38 9.31 16.80
N THR A 154 3.29 8.54 16.72
CA THR A 154 2.74 7.79 17.84
C THR A 154 3.28 6.36 17.83
N PRO A 155 3.88 5.85 18.93
CA PRO A 155 4.35 4.47 19.00
C PRO A 155 3.22 3.48 18.72
N TRP A 156 3.46 2.55 17.80
CA TRP A 156 2.48 1.54 17.46
C TRP A 156 2.88 0.16 17.98
N PHE A 157 2.18 -0.29 19.03
CA PHE A 157 2.30 -1.65 19.56
C PHE A 157 1.33 -2.56 18.81
N VAL A 158 1.85 -3.35 17.91
CA VAL A 158 1.09 -4.12 16.94
C VAL A 158 0.17 -5.18 17.58
N SER A 159 0.57 -5.75 18.72
CA SER A 159 -0.27 -6.70 19.45
C SER A 159 -1.57 -6.09 20.00
N GLY A 160 -1.58 -4.78 20.26
CA GLY A 160 -2.68 -4.07 20.92
C GLY A 160 -2.85 -4.41 22.41
N MET A 161 -2.11 -5.39 22.96
CA MET A 161 -2.20 -5.86 24.34
C MET A 161 -1.20 -5.13 25.25
N ASN A 162 -1.71 -4.54 26.36
CA ASN A 162 -0.86 -3.83 27.30
C ASN A 162 0.19 -4.72 27.96
N SER A 163 -0.15 -5.98 28.27
CA SER A 163 0.75 -6.97 28.86
C SER A 163 1.97 -7.29 27.99
N LEU A 164 1.87 -7.13 26.66
CA LEU A 164 2.95 -7.44 25.75
C LEU A 164 3.81 -6.22 25.36
N LYS A 165 3.50 -5.02 25.87
CA LYS A 165 4.25 -3.82 25.51
C LYS A 165 5.71 -3.88 25.94
N ALA A 166 5.98 -4.37 27.15
CA ALA A 166 7.34 -4.48 27.66
C ALA A 166 8.17 -5.45 26.81
N SER A 167 7.64 -6.63 26.49
CA SER A 167 8.30 -7.59 25.59
C SER A 167 8.51 -6.99 24.21
N ALA A 168 7.49 -6.34 23.63
CA ALA A 168 7.62 -5.72 22.32
C ALA A 168 8.69 -4.62 22.28
N LEU A 169 8.89 -3.85 23.36
CA LEU A 169 9.96 -2.85 23.44
C LEU A 169 11.35 -3.50 23.42
N LEU A 170 11.51 -4.64 24.07
CA LEU A 170 12.79 -5.35 24.15
C LEU A 170 13.11 -6.17 22.91
N GLU A 171 12.10 -6.90 22.40
CA GLU A 171 12.26 -7.93 21.39
C GLU A 171 12.13 -7.41 19.95
N SER A 172 11.50 -6.23 19.77
CA SER A 172 11.20 -5.74 18.42
C SER A 172 12.46 -5.59 17.56
N PRO A 173 12.49 -6.18 16.36
CA PRO A 173 13.61 -6.05 15.45
C PRO A 173 13.88 -4.58 15.09
N ILE A 174 15.15 -4.28 14.82
CA ILE A 174 15.61 -2.90 14.59
C ILE A 174 14.85 -2.19 13.45
N HIS A 175 14.44 -2.93 12.43
CA HIS A 175 13.73 -2.39 11.26
C HIS A 175 12.37 -1.81 11.64
N PHE A 176 11.69 -2.43 12.61
CA PHE A 176 10.40 -1.96 13.12
C PHE A 176 10.59 -0.81 14.11
N ARG A 177 11.51 -0.95 15.07
CA ARG A 177 11.81 0.10 16.04
C ARG A 177 12.24 1.41 15.39
N ALA A 178 13.02 1.36 14.31
CA ALA A 178 13.44 2.53 13.56
C ALA A 178 12.27 3.37 13.03
N ASN A 179 11.11 2.73 12.79
CA ASN A 179 9.89 3.37 12.33
C ASN A 179 8.85 3.60 13.45
N ASN A 180 9.24 3.41 14.72
CA ASN A 180 8.38 3.54 15.92
C ASN A 180 7.25 2.49 15.97
N ILE A 181 7.52 1.30 15.40
CA ILE A 181 6.63 0.14 15.42
C ILE A 181 7.23 -0.91 16.36
N PHE A 182 6.41 -1.46 17.27
CA PHE A 182 6.84 -2.43 18.25
C PHE A 182 6.08 -3.74 18.07
N VAL A 183 6.84 -4.79 17.74
CA VAL A 183 6.38 -6.15 17.51
C VAL A 183 7.14 -7.12 18.40
N LEU A 184 6.62 -8.33 18.59
CA LEU A 184 7.38 -9.42 19.22
C LEU A 184 8.41 -9.97 18.23
N SER A 185 9.44 -10.63 18.74
CA SER A 185 10.52 -11.21 17.90
C SER A 185 9.99 -12.20 16.85
N ASN A 186 8.92 -12.92 17.18
CA ASN A 186 8.28 -13.90 16.30
C ASN A 186 7.17 -13.31 15.41
N PHE A 187 7.05 -11.99 15.30
CA PHE A 187 5.94 -11.33 14.59
C PHE A 187 5.75 -11.82 13.15
N LEU A 188 6.83 -12.03 12.43
CA LEU A 188 6.77 -12.53 11.05
C LEU A 188 6.75 -14.06 10.93
N SER A 189 6.84 -14.77 12.06
CA SER A 189 6.75 -16.23 12.07
C SER A 189 5.29 -16.64 12.17
N ARG A 190 4.79 -17.38 11.16
CA ARG A 190 3.54 -18.13 11.31
C ARG A 190 3.86 -19.48 11.94
N VAL A 191 3.17 -19.79 13.02
CA VAL A 191 3.14 -21.14 13.60
C VAL A 191 2.08 -21.94 12.85
#